data_1a70c230a0fbe8c5ab06ef445b150a27
#
_entry.id   1a70c230a0fbe8c5ab06ef445b150a27
#
_cell.length_a   1.000
_cell.length_b   1.000
_cell.length_c   1.000
_cell.angle_alpha   90.00
_cell.angle_beta   90.00
_cell.angle_gamma   90.00
#
_symmetry.space_group_name_H-M   'P 1'
#
loop_
_entity.id
_entity.type
_entity.pdbx_description
1 polymer ?
#
loop_
_entity_poly.entity_id
_entity_poly.type
_entity_poly.pdbx_seq_one_letter_code
_entity_poly.pdbx_strand_id
1 'polypeptide(L)'
;TEEYKNNIDASWWKNHPVANSIFAFDRKEDFIGGYDHGKDAGTMMVANRHISSGGKFWLWGPNSGWPTKILTDSAGHYVELMMGAYSDNQPDYNWIYPYEVKTFTQYYYGIRGMKGAKQASKTAAMNVETDGEKLFVSVNSTQKLENLTVTVCDGDRELFSRKIDVSPDSPYAESVDAKGVKEENIRMTLTDSSGKTLLSYAAVAKDPNKPLPEIVKPPLPPSEIKNTEECYLVGLRNLQFHNPFVNPVDYFEEVLRRDPGDTRANTQMGIILRQRGDLEGAEKHFRTAIKRLVKDYTRPMDCEAIYNLGLVLRAQGKMEEAEDMFYRALWNYTFNSAANTQLAQMYSMNGDFDSALERVGEALAYNGRNIEAANLKTSILCAKGDKKGALECAEKVLAFDPVNAYAAREKQLLSGGGEFEKLMRNDPESYI
;
A
#
# COMPACT_ATOMS: atom_id res chain seq x y z
N THR A 1 -13.23 -22.54 8.19
CA THR A 1 -13.36 -22.67 9.66
C THR A 1 -14.58 -23.52 9.99
N GLU A 2 -14.64 -24.13 11.19
CA GLU A 2 -15.78 -24.96 11.62
C GLU A 2 -17.10 -24.19 11.61
N GLU A 3 -17.07 -22.89 11.80
CA GLU A 3 -18.20 -21.97 11.81
C GLU A 3 -18.87 -21.78 10.44
N TYR A 4 -18.17 -22.07 9.36
CA TYR A 4 -18.68 -21.92 7.97
C TYR A 4 -18.72 -23.27 7.24
N LYS A 5 -19.06 -24.34 7.97
CA LYS A 5 -19.33 -25.66 7.37
C LYS A 5 -20.61 -25.61 6.54
N ASN A 6 -20.73 -26.50 5.57
CA ASN A 6 -21.93 -26.72 4.75
C ASN A 6 -22.21 -25.65 3.67
N ASN A 7 -21.17 -25.06 3.04
CA ASN A 7 -21.34 -24.12 1.92
C ASN A 7 -22.26 -22.93 2.25
N ILE A 8 -22.17 -22.41 3.48
CA ILE A 8 -22.89 -21.23 3.88
C ILE A 8 -22.44 -20.03 3.02
N ASP A 9 -23.38 -19.34 2.41
CA ASP A 9 -23.10 -18.11 1.67
C ASP A 9 -22.73 -16.98 2.63
N ALA A 10 -21.43 -16.75 2.77
CA ALA A 10 -20.87 -15.73 3.65
C ALA A 10 -21.04 -14.28 3.11
N SER A 11 -21.66 -14.09 1.94
CA SER A 11 -22.03 -12.77 1.46
C SER A 11 -23.26 -12.20 2.19
N TRP A 12 -24.01 -13.04 2.91
CA TRP A 12 -25.17 -12.62 3.68
C TRP A 12 -24.83 -12.39 5.14
N TRP A 13 -25.11 -11.19 5.66
CA TRP A 13 -24.89 -10.82 7.05
C TRP A 13 -25.52 -11.81 8.04
N LYS A 14 -26.74 -12.25 7.79
CA LYS A 14 -27.47 -13.19 8.65
C LYS A 14 -26.83 -14.57 8.79
N ASN A 15 -25.93 -14.93 7.89
CA ASN A 15 -25.24 -16.22 7.85
C ASN A 15 -23.95 -16.23 8.67
N HIS A 16 -23.59 -15.12 9.30
CA HIS A 16 -22.42 -15.03 10.14
C HIS A 16 -22.76 -15.32 11.61
N PRO A 17 -22.22 -16.40 12.18
CA PRO A 17 -22.54 -16.79 13.56
C PRO A 17 -21.87 -15.87 14.60
N VAL A 18 -20.74 -15.25 14.25
CA VAL A 18 -19.92 -14.41 15.15
C VAL A 18 -19.40 -13.20 14.40
N ALA A 19 -18.89 -12.20 15.15
CA ALA A 19 -18.14 -11.09 14.56
C ALA A 19 -16.90 -11.63 13.85
N ASN A 20 -16.75 -11.28 12.58
CA ASN A 20 -15.65 -11.82 11.76
C ASN A 20 -15.26 -10.90 10.62
N SER A 21 -14.04 -11.09 10.14
CA SER A 21 -13.54 -10.46 8.90
C SER A 21 -13.52 -11.48 7.77
N ILE A 22 -14.09 -11.11 6.65
CA ILE A 22 -13.99 -11.89 5.42
C ILE A 22 -13.08 -11.13 4.46
N PHE A 23 -12.02 -11.79 4.02
CA PHE A 23 -11.04 -11.25 3.10
C PHE A 23 -11.34 -11.74 1.70
N ALA A 24 -11.50 -10.81 0.76
CA ALA A 24 -11.63 -11.12 -0.67
C ALA A 24 -10.24 -11.36 -1.25
N PHE A 25 -9.80 -12.62 -1.20
CA PHE A 25 -8.55 -13.05 -1.78
C PHE A 25 -8.66 -13.15 -3.31
N ASP A 26 -7.62 -12.71 -4.03
CA ASP A 26 -7.54 -12.79 -5.49
C ASP A 26 -8.75 -12.17 -6.22
N ARG A 27 -9.15 -11.00 -5.77
CA ARG A 27 -10.25 -10.24 -6.35
C ARG A 27 -9.99 -9.94 -7.83
N LYS A 28 -10.97 -10.25 -8.69
CA LYS A 28 -10.87 -10.07 -10.15
C LYS A 28 -11.47 -8.74 -10.63
N GLU A 29 -12.32 -8.11 -9.81
CA GLU A 29 -13.03 -6.89 -10.16
C GLU A 29 -12.52 -5.69 -9.35
N ASP A 30 -12.69 -4.50 -9.92
CA ASP A 30 -12.22 -3.24 -9.32
C ASP A 30 -13.19 -2.68 -8.28
N PHE A 31 -14.16 -3.46 -7.79
CA PHE A 31 -15.15 -3.01 -6.82
C PHE A 31 -15.40 -4.03 -5.71
N ILE A 32 -15.93 -3.53 -4.61
CA ILE A 32 -16.67 -4.27 -3.59
C ILE A 32 -17.90 -3.45 -3.20
N GLY A 33 -18.89 -4.07 -2.58
CA GLY A 33 -20.07 -3.36 -2.14
C GLY A 33 -20.91 -4.16 -1.16
N GLY A 34 -21.86 -3.48 -0.54
CA GLY A 34 -22.88 -4.07 0.30
C GLY A 34 -24.25 -3.49 -0.04
N TYR A 35 -25.30 -4.29 0.15
CA TYR A 35 -26.68 -3.91 -0.13
C TYR A 35 -27.59 -4.27 1.04
N ASP A 36 -28.31 -3.27 1.54
CA ASP A 36 -29.36 -3.45 2.53
C ASP A 36 -30.72 -3.63 1.82
N HIS A 37 -31.17 -4.88 1.77
CA HIS A 37 -32.45 -5.21 1.13
C HIS A 37 -33.64 -4.62 1.86
N GLY A 38 -33.52 -4.31 3.15
CA GLY A 38 -34.60 -3.67 3.92
C GLY A 38 -34.76 -2.20 3.57
N LYS A 39 -33.67 -1.52 3.21
CA LYS A 39 -33.67 -0.12 2.77
C LYS A 39 -33.68 0.04 1.26
N ASP A 40 -33.61 -1.06 0.52
CA ASP A 40 -33.44 -1.10 -0.94
C ASP A 40 -32.31 -0.17 -1.43
N ALA A 41 -31.20 -0.15 -0.71
CA ALA A 41 -30.07 0.71 -0.97
C ALA A 41 -28.74 0.04 -0.57
N GLY A 42 -27.64 0.47 -1.19
CA GLY A 42 -26.33 -0.06 -0.92
C GLY A 42 -25.22 0.94 -1.15
N THR A 43 -24.00 0.53 -0.88
CA THR A 43 -22.77 1.31 -1.10
C THR A 43 -21.81 0.53 -1.96
N MET A 44 -21.24 1.20 -2.97
CA MET A 44 -20.17 0.68 -3.80
C MET A 44 -18.85 1.38 -3.44
N MET A 45 -17.77 0.61 -3.38
CA MET A 45 -16.40 1.09 -3.34
C MET A 45 -15.71 0.62 -4.61
N VAL A 46 -15.08 1.54 -5.33
CA VAL A 46 -14.38 1.24 -6.60
C VAL A 46 -12.96 1.76 -6.52
N ALA A 47 -12.01 0.89 -6.82
CA ALA A 47 -10.59 1.24 -6.90
C ALA A 47 -9.85 0.24 -7.80
N ASN A 48 -8.78 0.69 -8.42
CA ASN A 48 -7.90 -0.20 -9.18
C ASN A 48 -7.38 -1.34 -8.30
N ARG A 49 -7.75 -2.58 -8.59
CA ARG A 49 -7.40 -3.76 -7.79
C ARG A 49 -5.90 -4.05 -7.75
N HIS A 50 -5.12 -3.56 -8.72
CA HIS A 50 -3.67 -3.71 -8.74
C HIS A 50 -2.96 -2.77 -7.75
N ILE A 51 -3.63 -1.74 -7.29
CA ILE A 51 -3.15 -0.78 -6.28
C ILE A 51 -3.87 -1.01 -4.95
N SER A 52 -5.20 -1.13 -5.00
CA SER A 52 -6.06 -1.45 -3.85
C SER A 52 -6.46 -2.92 -3.92
N SER A 53 -5.50 -3.82 -3.70
CA SER A 53 -5.68 -5.28 -3.82
C SER A 53 -6.54 -5.85 -2.70
N GLY A 54 -6.46 -5.29 -1.49
CA GLY A 54 -7.13 -5.77 -0.31
C GLY A 54 -8.62 -5.43 -0.25
N GLY A 55 -9.47 -6.37 -0.63
CA GLY A 55 -10.91 -6.31 -0.36
C GLY A 55 -11.24 -7.02 0.94
N LYS A 56 -11.97 -6.36 1.85
CA LYS A 56 -12.36 -6.93 3.14
C LYS A 56 -13.71 -6.38 3.55
N PHE A 57 -14.51 -7.20 4.21
CA PHE A 57 -15.59 -6.71 5.05
C PHE A 57 -15.51 -7.32 6.44
N TRP A 58 -15.80 -6.50 7.43
CA TRP A 58 -15.97 -6.92 8.80
C TRP A 58 -17.43 -6.71 9.18
N LEU A 59 -17.98 -7.65 9.92
CA LEU A 59 -19.37 -7.61 10.31
C LEU A 59 -19.58 -8.24 11.68
N TRP A 60 -20.72 -7.89 12.25
CA TRP A 60 -21.27 -8.47 13.46
C TRP A 60 -22.44 -9.36 13.10
N GLY A 61 -22.26 -10.65 13.20
CA GLY A 61 -23.34 -11.60 13.04
C GLY A 61 -24.38 -11.48 14.17
N PRO A 62 -25.57 -12.05 13.97
CA PRO A 62 -26.67 -11.94 14.92
C PRO A 62 -26.35 -12.45 16.31
N ASN A 63 -25.38 -13.35 16.46
CA ASN A 63 -24.98 -14.01 17.72
C ASN A 63 -23.62 -13.55 18.24
N SER A 64 -23.14 -12.39 17.83
CA SER A 64 -21.78 -11.94 18.12
C SER A 64 -21.49 -11.61 19.60
N GLY A 65 -22.51 -11.52 20.44
CA GLY A 65 -22.37 -11.15 21.86
C GLY A 65 -22.08 -9.66 22.12
N TRP A 66 -21.89 -8.87 21.06
CA TRP A 66 -21.67 -7.44 21.19
C TRP A 66 -22.98 -6.67 21.01
N PRO A 67 -23.25 -5.67 21.86
CA PRO A 67 -24.46 -4.86 21.69
C PRO A 67 -24.38 -4.05 20.39
N THR A 68 -25.31 -4.24 19.48
CA THR A 68 -25.44 -3.46 18.25
C THR A 68 -25.44 -1.94 18.50
N LYS A 69 -25.96 -1.53 19.65
CA LYS A 69 -25.99 -0.12 20.07
C LYS A 69 -24.62 0.58 20.13
N ILE A 70 -23.53 -0.19 20.32
CA ILE A 70 -22.18 0.42 20.40
C ILE A 70 -21.73 1.01 19.06
N LEU A 71 -22.14 0.39 17.95
CA LEU A 71 -21.69 0.81 16.60
C LEU A 71 -22.76 1.55 15.80
N THR A 72 -24.04 1.24 16.01
CA THR A 72 -25.11 1.71 15.14
C THR A 72 -26.27 2.39 15.86
N ASP A 73 -26.20 2.54 17.19
CA ASP A 73 -27.32 3.01 18.02
C ASP A 73 -28.61 2.21 17.71
N SER A 74 -29.54 2.81 16.98
CA SER A 74 -30.80 2.18 16.52
C SER A 74 -30.83 1.88 15.02
N ALA A 75 -29.74 2.10 14.29
CA ALA A 75 -29.74 2.03 12.82
C ALA A 75 -29.67 0.60 12.26
N GLY A 76 -29.59 -0.44 13.11
CA GLY A 76 -29.63 -1.85 12.70
C GLY A 76 -28.27 -2.52 12.62
N HIS A 77 -28.11 -3.39 11.64
CA HIS A 77 -26.92 -4.24 11.49
C HIS A 77 -25.73 -3.46 10.97
N TYR A 78 -24.54 -3.91 11.37
CA TYR A 78 -23.28 -3.24 11.04
C TYR A 78 -22.40 -4.07 10.13
N VAL A 79 -21.90 -3.45 9.08
CA VAL A 79 -20.89 -4.00 8.16
C VAL A 79 -19.89 -2.92 7.81
N GLU A 80 -18.61 -3.23 7.91
CA GLU A 80 -17.53 -2.40 7.39
C GLU A 80 -17.06 -2.95 6.04
N LEU A 81 -17.05 -2.10 5.03
CA LEU A 81 -16.49 -2.39 3.72
C LEU A 81 -15.14 -1.69 3.61
N MET A 82 -14.09 -2.44 3.29
CA MET A 82 -12.73 -1.92 3.23
C MET A 82 -12.02 -2.38 1.96
N MET A 83 -11.21 -1.49 1.37
CA MET A 83 -10.28 -1.80 0.28
C MET A 83 -8.90 -1.33 0.69
N GLY A 84 -8.02 -2.27 1.10
CA GLY A 84 -6.63 -1.97 1.44
C GLY A 84 -5.83 -1.54 0.21
N ALA A 85 -4.97 -0.52 0.38
CA ALA A 85 -4.08 -0.05 -0.67
C ALA A 85 -2.68 -0.64 -0.49
N TYR A 86 -2.06 -1.08 -1.58
CA TYR A 86 -0.70 -1.62 -1.67
C TYR A 86 -0.44 -2.92 -0.87
N SER A 87 -1.45 -3.49 -0.24
CA SER A 87 -1.38 -4.78 0.47
C SER A 87 -2.72 -5.51 0.37
N ASP A 88 -2.70 -6.82 0.59
CA ASP A 88 -3.91 -7.64 0.50
C ASP A 88 -4.82 -7.52 1.73
N ASN A 89 -4.37 -7.07 2.83
CA ASN A 89 -4.99 -6.84 4.15
C ASN A 89 -4.13 -7.40 5.28
N GLN A 90 -4.55 -7.17 6.52
CA GLN A 90 -3.93 -7.78 7.71
C GLN A 90 -3.79 -9.31 7.54
N PRO A 91 -2.66 -9.90 7.94
CA PRO A 91 -1.50 -9.27 8.61
C PRO A 91 -0.47 -8.66 7.65
N ASP A 92 -0.75 -8.63 6.36
CA ASP A 92 0.15 -8.04 5.38
C ASP A 92 0.11 -6.51 5.46
N TYR A 93 1.29 -5.90 5.48
CA TYR A 93 1.49 -4.46 5.56
C TYR A 93 2.28 -3.98 4.35
N ASN A 94 2.11 -2.72 4.02
CA ASN A 94 2.95 -2.05 3.04
C ASN A 94 3.70 -0.90 3.70
N TRP A 95 4.97 -0.76 3.33
CA TRP A 95 5.83 0.26 3.88
C TRP A 95 5.65 1.59 3.16
N ILE A 96 5.76 2.67 3.92
CA ILE A 96 6.05 4.01 3.43
C ILE A 96 7.37 4.38 4.07
N TYR A 97 8.42 4.46 3.25
CA TYR A 97 9.75 4.84 3.72
C TYR A 97 9.85 6.35 3.95
N PRO A 98 10.83 6.82 4.74
CA PRO A 98 11.09 8.25 4.85
C PRO A 98 11.20 8.89 3.46
N TYR A 99 10.49 10.02 3.28
CA TYR A 99 10.39 10.76 2.00
C TYR A 99 9.69 10.03 0.85
N GLU A 100 9.10 8.88 1.10
CA GLU A 100 8.24 8.19 0.13
C GLU A 100 6.80 8.70 0.24
N VAL A 101 6.16 8.85 -0.92
CA VAL A 101 4.72 9.16 -1.02
C VAL A 101 4.07 8.10 -1.89
N LYS A 102 3.00 7.50 -1.40
CA LYS A 102 2.13 6.60 -2.16
C LYS A 102 0.77 7.25 -2.32
N THR A 103 0.29 7.33 -3.55
CA THR A 103 -1.02 7.91 -3.86
C THR A 103 -1.92 6.86 -4.49
N PHE A 104 -3.19 6.89 -4.12
CA PHE A 104 -4.22 6.03 -4.70
C PHE A 104 -5.56 6.75 -4.65
N THR A 105 -6.50 6.27 -5.47
CA THR A 105 -7.85 6.84 -5.53
C THR A 105 -8.87 5.74 -5.32
N GLN A 106 -9.83 6.00 -4.46
CA GLN A 106 -10.99 5.16 -4.21
C GLN A 106 -12.24 6.01 -4.41
N TYR A 107 -13.28 5.43 -5.00
CA TYR A 107 -14.57 6.07 -5.21
C TYR A 107 -15.61 5.37 -4.35
N TYR A 108 -16.43 6.16 -3.67
CA TYR A 108 -17.53 5.68 -2.84
C TYR A 108 -18.82 6.30 -3.35
N TYR A 109 -19.85 5.51 -3.56
CA TYR A 109 -21.17 6.03 -3.94
C TYR A 109 -22.30 5.11 -3.52
N GLY A 110 -23.48 5.70 -3.33
CA GLY A 110 -24.71 4.98 -3.02
C GLY A 110 -25.35 4.40 -4.29
N ILE A 111 -26.00 3.25 -4.14
CA ILE A 111 -26.90 2.65 -5.14
C ILE A 111 -28.24 2.35 -4.51
N ARG A 112 -29.32 2.29 -5.30
CA ARG A 112 -30.65 1.92 -4.84
C ARG A 112 -31.49 1.24 -5.94
N GLY A 113 -32.55 0.50 -5.54
CA GLY A 113 -33.43 -0.16 -6.50
C GLY A 113 -32.77 -1.28 -7.29
N MET A 114 -31.66 -1.85 -6.80
CA MET A 114 -30.81 -2.74 -7.60
C MET A 114 -30.73 -4.17 -7.06
N LYS A 115 -31.15 -4.44 -5.83
CA LYS A 115 -30.96 -5.71 -5.11
C LYS A 115 -29.50 -6.12 -4.89
N GLY A 116 -28.53 -5.37 -5.37
CA GLY A 116 -27.10 -5.64 -5.32
C GLY A 116 -26.38 -5.12 -6.55
N ALA A 117 -25.15 -5.59 -6.79
CA ALA A 117 -24.38 -5.28 -8.00
C ALA A 117 -23.54 -6.48 -8.43
N LYS A 118 -23.57 -6.80 -9.72
CA LYS A 118 -22.70 -7.81 -10.35
C LYS A 118 -21.46 -7.17 -10.98
N GLN A 119 -21.54 -5.90 -11.34
CA GLN A 119 -20.41 -5.12 -11.86
C GLN A 119 -20.56 -3.64 -11.51
N ALA A 120 -19.45 -2.96 -11.22
CA ALA A 120 -19.43 -1.54 -10.92
C ALA A 120 -18.13 -0.87 -11.37
N SER A 121 -18.26 0.41 -11.74
CA SER A 121 -17.18 1.33 -12.02
C SER A 121 -17.42 2.66 -11.29
N LYS A 122 -16.52 3.62 -11.44
CA LYS A 122 -16.71 4.97 -10.87
C LYS A 122 -17.94 5.72 -11.43
N THR A 123 -18.50 5.26 -12.55
CA THR A 123 -19.60 5.95 -13.23
C THR A 123 -20.94 5.25 -13.13
N ALA A 124 -20.97 3.94 -12.98
CA ALA A 124 -22.20 3.17 -12.91
C ALA A 124 -22.00 1.82 -12.21
N ALA A 125 -23.09 1.28 -11.70
CA ALA A 125 -23.22 -0.10 -11.25
C ALA A 125 -24.36 -0.79 -12.00
N MET A 126 -24.26 -2.10 -12.20
CA MET A 126 -25.31 -2.91 -12.81
C MET A 126 -25.51 -4.22 -12.07
N ASN A 127 -26.74 -4.70 -12.08
CA ASN A 127 -27.10 -5.99 -11.51
C ASN A 127 -28.01 -6.77 -12.45
N VAL A 128 -27.84 -8.08 -12.45
CA VAL A 128 -28.72 -9.02 -13.15
C VAL A 128 -28.87 -10.28 -12.30
N GLU A 129 -30.10 -10.67 -12.07
CA GLU A 129 -30.47 -11.86 -11.29
C GLU A 129 -31.59 -12.63 -11.98
N THR A 130 -31.62 -13.95 -11.81
CA THR A 130 -32.75 -14.78 -12.27
C THR A 130 -33.21 -15.72 -11.16
N ASP A 131 -34.50 -15.93 -11.08
CA ASP A 131 -35.14 -16.97 -10.26
C ASP A 131 -35.53 -18.20 -11.09
N GLY A 132 -35.12 -18.23 -12.37
CA GLY A 132 -35.47 -19.29 -13.33
C GLY A 132 -36.73 -19.04 -14.16
N GLU A 133 -37.58 -18.10 -13.74
CA GLU A 133 -38.79 -17.68 -14.46
C GLU A 133 -38.66 -16.24 -14.94
N LYS A 134 -38.09 -15.37 -14.12
CA LYS A 134 -37.89 -13.95 -14.41
C LYS A 134 -36.42 -13.56 -14.34
N LEU A 135 -36.09 -12.57 -15.14
CA LEU A 135 -34.82 -11.90 -15.15
C LEU A 135 -35.03 -10.48 -14.61
N PHE A 136 -34.37 -10.16 -13.51
CA PHE A 136 -34.31 -8.80 -12.99
C PHE A 136 -33.03 -8.12 -13.52
N VAL A 137 -33.20 -6.95 -14.12
CA VAL A 137 -32.11 -6.16 -14.70
C VAL A 137 -32.13 -4.76 -14.10
N SER A 138 -31.04 -4.26 -13.61
CA SER A 138 -30.94 -2.91 -13.04
C SER A 138 -29.63 -2.21 -13.31
N VAL A 139 -29.65 -0.89 -13.39
CA VAL A 139 -28.53 0.01 -13.59
C VAL A 139 -28.72 1.25 -12.74
N ASN A 140 -27.68 1.65 -12.01
CA ASN A 140 -27.60 2.92 -11.32
C ASN A 140 -26.29 3.64 -11.72
N SER A 141 -26.27 4.96 -11.64
CA SER A 141 -25.11 5.76 -12.07
C SER A 141 -24.77 6.85 -11.07
N THR A 142 -23.52 7.32 -11.12
CA THR A 142 -23.02 8.43 -10.29
C THR A 142 -23.27 9.80 -10.91
N GLN A 143 -23.74 9.83 -12.15
CA GLN A 143 -24.06 11.04 -12.93
C GLN A 143 -25.20 10.76 -13.90
N LYS A 144 -25.77 11.81 -14.46
CA LYS A 144 -26.79 11.65 -15.52
C LYS A 144 -26.15 11.06 -16.76
N LEU A 145 -26.66 9.91 -17.21
CA LEU A 145 -26.25 9.21 -18.44
C LEU A 145 -27.48 8.98 -19.30
N GLU A 146 -27.42 9.36 -20.55
CA GLU A 146 -28.52 9.29 -21.49
C GLU A 146 -28.18 8.40 -22.70
N ASN A 147 -29.22 7.82 -23.31
CA ASN A 147 -29.10 6.98 -24.50
C ASN A 147 -28.16 5.78 -24.30
N LEU A 148 -28.13 5.20 -23.11
CA LEU A 148 -27.43 3.96 -22.86
C LEU A 148 -28.21 2.78 -23.46
N THR A 149 -27.50 1.71 -23.81
CA THR A 149 -28.12 0.42 -24.14
C THR A 149 -27.67 -0.61 -23.13
N VAL A 150 -28.63 -1.24 -22.46
CA VAL A 150 -28.40 -2.43 -21.64
C VAL A 150 -28.81 -3.65 -22.42
N THR A 151 -27.94 -4.66 -22.48
CA THR A 151 -28.18 -5.92 -23.19
C THR A 151 -27.88 -7.09 -22.27
N VAL A 152 -28.76 -8.07 -22.21
CA VAL A 152 -28.56 -9.32 -21.46
C VAL A 152 -28.72 -10.51 -22.41
N CYS A 153 -27.77 -11.45 -22.31
CA CYS A 153 -27.73 -12.67 -23.12
C CYS A 153 -27.67 -13.91 -22.23
N ASP A 154 -28.18 -15.03 -22.77
CA ASP A 154 -27.99 -16.39 -22.29
C ASP A 154 -27.02 -17.08 -23.25
N GLY A 155 -25.74 -17.13 -22.88
CA GLY A 155 -24.68 -17.47 -23.82
C GLY A 155 -24.60 -16.47 -24.97
N ASP A 156 -24.87 -16.92 -26.19
CA ASP A 156 -24.87 -16.07 -27.40
C ASP A 156 -26.27 -15.58 -27.79
N ARG A 157 -27.32 -16.02 -27.10
CA ARG A 157 -28.72 -15.63 -27.38
C ARG A 157 -29.08 -14.36 -26.64
N GLU A 158 -29.41 -13.29 -27.36
CA GLU A 158 -29.95 -12.08 -26.73
C GLU A 158 -31.34 -12.38 -26.12
N LEU A 159 -31.49 -12.10 -24.85
CA LEU A 159 -32.72 -12.21 -24.10
C LEU A 159 -33.45 -10.87 -23.99
N PHE A 160 -32.65 -9.80 -23.89
CA PHE A 160 -33.16 -8.49 -23.52
C PHE A 160 -32.25 -7.40 -24.03
N SER A 161 -32.82 -6.38 -24.63
CA SER A 161 -32.10 -5.16 -25.01
C SER A 161 -33.00 -3.94 -24.84
N ARG A 162 -32.49 -2.88 -24.17
CA ARG A 162 -33.24 -1.64 -23.91
C ARG A 162 -32.33 -0.43 -23.99
N LYS A 163 -32.89 0.65 -24.57
CA LYS A 163 -32.32 1.99 -24.41
C LYS A 163 -32.87 2.59 -23.12
N ILE A 164 -31.97 3.11 -22.30
CA ILE A 164 -32.25 3.65 -20.97
C ILE A 164 -31.56 4.97 -20.73
N ASP A 165 -32.18 5.79 -19.90
CA ASP A 165 -31.55 6.95 -19.26
C ASP A 165 -31.50 6.70 -17.76
N VAL A 166 -30.38 7.03 -17.12
CA VAL A 166 -30.20 6.83 -15.68
C VAL A 166 -29.53 8.03 -15.04
N SER A 167 -29.81 8.22 -13.77
CA SER A 167 -29.15 9.22 -12.92
C SER A 167 -29.04 8.72 -11.48
N PRO A 168 -28.30 9.37 -10.59
CA PRO A 168 -28.17 8.93 -9.19
C PRO A 168 -29.51 8.80 -8.46
N ASP A 169 -30.46 9.65 -8.79
CA ASP A 169 -31.82 9.72 -8.21
C ASP A 169 -32.85 8.92 -9.00
N SER A 170 -32.54 8.50 -10.23
CA SER A 170 -33.43 7.75 -11.11
C SER A 170 -32.71 6.52 -11.70
N PRO A 171 -32.54 5.45 -10.90
CA PRO A 171 -31.98 4.19 -11.40
C PRO A 171 -32.96 3.49 -12.31
N TYR A 172 -32.47 2.68 -13.23
CA TYR A 172 -33.26 1.80 -14.06
C TYR A 172 -33.41 0.43 -13.40
N ALA A 173 -34.63 -0.12 -13.40
CA ALA A 173 -34.91 -1.49 -13.00
C ALA A 173 -36.10 -2.05 -13.77
N GLU A 174 -35.94 -3.26 -14.33
CA GLU A 174 -37.04 -3.97 -15.04
C GLU A 174 -36.96 -5.46 -14.73
N SER A 175 -38.13 -6.10 -14.66
CA SER A 175 -38.23 -7.56 -14.58
C SER A 175 -38.92 -8.08 -15.83
N VAL A 176 -38.29 -9.01 -16.53
CA VAL A 176 -38.80 -9.62 -17.75
C VAL A 176 -38.91 -11.12 -17.58
N ASP A 177 -39.85 -11.74 -18.33
CA ASP A 177 -40.02 -13.19 -18.34
C ASP A 177 -38.79 -13.83 -19.05
N ALA A 178 -38.16 -14.78 -18.40
CA ALA A 178 -36.96 -15.44 -18.87
C ALA A 178 -36.89 -16.91 -18.44
N LYS A 179 -37.95 -17.64 -18.76
CA LYS A 179 -38.06 -19.04 -18.35
C LYS A 179 -36.95 -19.92 -18.87
N GLY A 180 -36.34 -20.68 -17.98
CA GLY A 180 -35.28 -21.65 -18.28
C GLY A 180 -33.90 -21.06 -18.45
N VAL A 181 -33.69 -19.76 -18.19
CA VAL A 181 -32.35 -19.12 -18.17
C VAL A 181 -31.61 -19.58 -16.94
N LYS A 182 -30.35 -19.98 -17.14
CA LYS A 182 -29.43 -20.39 -16.07
C LYS A 182 -28.49 -19.25 -15.73
N GLU A 183 -28.29 -19.01 -14.42
CA GLU A 183 -27.44 -17.94 -13.93
C GLU A 183 -26.02 -18.02 -14.51
N GLU A 184 -25.46 -19.21 -14.66
CA GLU A 184 -24.11 -19.45 -15.17
C GLU A 184 -23.86 -19.02 -16.63
N ASN A 185 -24.94 -18.83 -17.41
CA ASN A 185 -24.84 -18.43 -18.82
C ASN A 185 -25.07 -16.92 -19.02
N ILE A 186 -25.46 -16.21 -17.97
CA ILE A 186 -25.86 -14.79 -18.08
C ILE A 186 -24.64 -13.94 -18.41
N ARG A 187 -24.80 -13.13 -19.45
CA ARG A 187 -23.92 -12.01 -19.77
C ARG A 187 -24.74 -10.72 -19.81
N MET A 188 -24.17 -9.65 -19.26
CA MET A 188 -24.80 -8.32 -19.30
C MET A 188 -23.80 -7.29 -19.74
N THR A 189 -24.17 -6.40 -20.65
CA THR A 189 -23.38 -5.25 -21.07
C THR A 189 -24.17 -3.97 -20.96
N LEU A 190 -23.47 -2.89 -20.61
CA LEU A 190 -23.96 -1.53 -20.66
C LEU A 190 -23.09 -0.74 -21.62
N THR A 191 -23.69 -0.19 -22.69
CA THR A 191 -23.00 0.60 -23.71
C THR A 191 -23.54 2.00 -23.79
N ASP A 192 -22.70 2.96 -24.14
CA ASP A 192 -23.13 4.31 -24.42
C ASP A 192 -23.68 4.49 -25.86
N SER A 193 -24.12 5.70 -26.20
CA SER A 193 -24.70 6.03 -27.51
C SER A 193 -23.71 5.87 -28.68
N SER A 194 -22.40 5.82 -28.40
CA SER A 194 -21.37 5.57 -29.42
C SER A 194 -21.10 4.08 -29.64
N GLY A 195 -21.71 3.19 -28.83
CA GLY A 195 -21.45 1.76 -28.82
C GLY A 195 -20.25 1.33 -27.95
N LYS A 196 -19.67 2.26 -27.19
CA LYS A 196 -18.59 1.95 -26.27
C LYS A 196 -19.14 1.24 -25.02
N THR A 197 -18.56 0.10 -24.70
CA THR A 197 -18.89 -0.64 -23.46
C THR A 197 -18.41 0.13 -22.23
N LEU A 198 -19.34 0.46 -21.34
CA LEU A 198 -19.08 1.08 -20.04
C LEU A 198 -18.87 0.03 -18.95
N LEU A 199 -19.72 -1.00 -18.94
CA LEU A 199 -19.65 -2.14 -18.01
C LEU A 199 -19.96 -3.43 -18.75
N SER A 200 -19.30 -4.51 -18.32
CA SER A 200 -19.54 -5.86 -18.81
C SER A 200 -19.50 -6.86 -17.65
N TYR A 201 -20.47 -7.73 -17.58
CA TYR A 201 -20.53 -8.84 -16.65
C TYR A 201 -20.73 -10.16 -17.40
N ALA A 202 -20.03 -11.18 -16.99
CA ALA A 202 -20.27 -12.56 -17.39
C ALA A 202 -20.29 -13.42 -16.13
N ALA A 203 -21.35 -14.22 -15.99
CA ALA A 203 -21.43 -15.13 -14.87
C ALA A 203 -20.28 -16.15 -14.92
N VAL A 204 -19.71 -16.43 -13.76
CA VAL A 204 -18.66 -17.44 -13.59
C VAL A 204 -19.29 -18.66 -12.94
N ALA A 205 -19.16 -19.82 -13.60
CA ALA A 205 -19.61 -21.07 -13.04
C ALA A 205 -18.90 -21.34 -11.70
N LYS A 206 -19.70 -21.60 -10.68
CA LYS A 206 -19.16 -21.98 -9.36
C LYS A 206 -18.72 -23.46 -9.42
N ASP A 207 -17.47 -23.73 -9.11
CA ASP A 207 -16.96 -25.09 -8.91
C ASP A 207 -17.13 -25.45 -7.43
N PRO A 208 -18.13 -26.29 -7.08
CA PRO A 208 -18.35 -26.70 -5.69
C PRO A 208 -17.22 -27.61 -5.14
N ASN A 209 -16.38 -28.14 -6.03
CA ASN A 209 -15.27 -29.03 -5.67
C ASN A 209 -13.92 -28.31 -5.68
N LYS A 210 -13.91 -26.98 -5.90
CA LYS A 210 -12.66 -26.20 -5.85
C LYS A 210 -11.99 -26.40 -4.50
N PRO A 211 -10.75 -26.92 -4.46
CA PRO A 211 -10.05 -27.12 -3.21
C PRO A 211 -9.91 -25.78 -2.47
N LEU A 212 -10.20 -25.80 -1.19
CA LEU A 212 -9.94 -24.63 -0.34
C LEU A 212 -8.42 -24.37 -0.31
N PRO A 213 -7.98 -23.11 -0.27
CA PRO A 213 -6.57 -22.80 -0.07
C PRO A 213 -6.10 -23.38 1.26
N GLU A 214 -4.84 -23.77 1.31
CA GLU A 214 -4.24 -24.23 2.56
C GLU A 214 -4.33 -23.14 3.64
N ILE A 215 -4.61 -23.58 4.86
CA ILE A 215 -4.61 -22.68 6.01
C ILE A 215 -3.18 -22.17 6.22
N VAL A 216 -3.03 -20.86 6.29
CA VAL A 216 -1.75 -20.22 6.59
C VAL A 216 -1.26 -20.72 7.96
N LYS A 217 -0.08 -21.31 7.97
CA LYS A 217 0.58 -21.80 9.19
C LYS A 217 1.65 -20.79 9.61
N PRO A 218 1.89 -20.64 10.93
CA PRO A 218 3.05 -19.89 11.38
C PRO A 218 4.33 -20.52 10.79
N PRO A 219 5.39 -19.74 10.55
CA PRO A 219 6.65 -20.27 10.07
C PRO A 219 7.22 -21.31 11.04
N LEU A 220 7.93 -22.29 10.51
CA LEU A 220 8.65 -23.27 11.33
C LEU A 220 9.71 -22.58 12.20
N PRO A 221 10.02 -23.11 13.38
CA PRO A 221 11.18 -22.67 14.16
C PRO A 221 12.46 -22.69 13.29
N PRO A 222 13.40 -21.76 13.47
CA PRO A 222 14.59 -21.65 12.62
C PRO A 222 15.38 -22.95 12.48
N SER A 223 15.52 -23.71 13.56
CA SER A 223 16.26 -24.98 13.59
C SER A 223 15.61 -26.11 12.75
N GLU A 224 14.30 -26.02 12.52
CA GLU A 224 13.56 -27.02 11.74
C GLU A 224 13.55 -26.74 10.24
N ILE A 225 13.86 -25.50 9.84
CA ILE A 225 13.97 -25.12 8.43
C ILE A 225 15.28 -25.70 7.87
N LYS A 226 15.17 -26.61 6.93
CA LYS A 226 16.34 -27.32 6.38
C LYS A 226 17.21 -26.44 5.48
N ASN A 227 16.60 -25.57 4.69
CA ASN A 227 17.26 -24.74 3.70
C ASN A 227 17.66 -23.39 4.33
N THR A 228 18.95 -23.03 4.27
CA THR A 228 19.46 -21.76 4.80
C THR A 228 18.87 -20.55 4.09
N GLU A 229 18.63 -20.64 2.79
CA GLU A 229 17.96 -19.58 2.01
C GLU A 229 16.53 -19.35 2.51
N GLU A 230 15.77 -20.42 2.69
CA GLU A 230 14.41 -20.34 3.23
C GLU A 230 14.43 -19.72 4.64
N CYS A 231 15.37 -20.14 5.49
CA CYS A 231 15.52 -19.59 6.83
C CYS A 231 15.78 -18.07 6.78
N TYR A 232 16.68 -17.60 5.90
CA TYR A 232 16.91 -16.18 5.69
C TYR A 232 15.66 -15.45 5.24
N LEU A 233 14.95 -15.96 4.23
CA LEU A 233 13.75 -15.34 3.68
C LEU A 233 12.61 -15.25 4.69
N VAL A 234 12.45 -16.26 5.55
CA VAL A 234 11.48 -16.22 6.66
C VAL A 234 11.85 -15.12 7.66
N GLY A 235 13.12 -15.02 8.05
CA GLY A 235 13.60 -13.94 8.90
C GLY A 235 13.35 -12.57 8.29
N LEU A 236 13.73 -12.39 7.02
CA LEU A 236 13.54 -11.14 6.28
C LEU A 236 12.05 -10.76 6.17
N ARG A 237 11.18 -11.71 5.83
CA ARG A 237 9.74 -11.47 5.78
C ARG A 237 9.19 -10.98 7.12
N ASN A 238 9.54 -11.67 8.21
CA ASN A 238 9.06 -11.29 9.55
C ASN A 238 9.59 -9.92 9.98
N LEU A 239 10.82 -9.57 9.60
CA LEU A 239 11.37 -8.25 9.82
C LEU A 239 10.60 -7.18 9.02
N GLN A 240 10.38 -7.41 7.73
CA GLN A 240 9.70 -6.47 6.84
C GLN A 240 8.23 -6.24 7.21
N PHE A 241 7.54 -7.28 7.68
CA PHE A 241 6.15 -7.19 8.10
C PHE A 241 5.97 -6.84 9.59
N HIS A 242 7.05 -6.57 10.32
CA HIS A 242 7.00 -6.30 11.76
C HIS A 242 6.13 -7.29 12.53
N ASN A 243 6.30 -8.58 12.23
CA ASN A 243 5.51 -9.61 12.89
C ASN A 243 5.75 -9.57 14.42
N PRO A 244 4.72 -9.29 15.25
CA PRO A 244 4.90 -9.15 16.69
C PRO A 244 5.11 -10.49 17.41
N PHE A 245 4.85 -11.62 16.73
CA PHE A 245 4.89 -12.96 17.32
C PHE A 245 6.15 -13.75 16.94
N VAL A 246 6.90 -13.28 15.95
CA VAL A 246 8.07 -13.98 15.42
C VAL A 246 9.26 -13.04 15.41
N ASN A 247 10.29 -13.37 16.19
CA ASN A 247 11.51 -12.59 16.25
C ASN A 247 12.38 -12.90 15.01
N PRO A 248 12.62 -11.96 14.10
CA PRO A 248 13.44 -12.19 12.91
C PRO A 248 14.92 -12.49 13.23
N VAL A 249 15.42 -12.02 14.39
CA VAL A 249 16.81 -12.23 14.82
C VAL A 249 17.14 -13.70 14.94
N ASP A 250 16.20 -14.51 15.48
CA ASP A 250 16.41 -15.95 15.71
C ASP A 250 16.70 -16.69 14.38
N TYR A 251 16.10 -16.23 13.29
CA TYR A 251 16.32 -16.78 11.94
C TYR A 251 17.69 -16.35 11.36
N PHE A 252 18.07 -15.10 11.53
CA PHE A 252 19.37 -14.63 11.08
C PHE A 252 20.52 -15.28 11.89
N GLU A 253 20.35 -15.45 13.17
CA GLU A 253 21.30 -16.19 14.02
C GLU A 253 21.46 -17.65 13.57
N GLU A 254 20.36 -18.32 13.22
CA GLU A 254 20.43 -19.68 12.69
C GLU A 254 21.13 -19.74 11.33
N VAL A 255 20.89 -18.76 10.45
CA VAL A 255 21.63 -18.64 9.18
C VAL A 255 23.13 -18.49 9.47
N LEU A 256 23.51 -17.62 10.41
CA LEU A 256 24.91 -17.36 10.78
C LEU A 256 25.55 -18.54 11.52
N ARG A 257 24.77 -19.32 12.25
CA ARG A 257 25.25 -20.57 12.84
C ARG A 257 25.64 -21.60 11.78
N ARG A 258 24.94 -21.65 10.66
CA ARG A 258 25.23 -22.54 9.51
C ARG A 258 26.33 -22.00 8.63
N ASP A 259 26.29 -20.68 8.34
CA ASP A 259 27.27 -19.96 7.53
C ASP A 259 27.63 -18.63 8.20
N PRO A 260 28.66 -18.59 9.05
CA PRO A 260 29.06 -17.37 9.78
C PRO A 260 29.43 -16.21 8.85
N GLY A 261 29.72 -16.47 7.58
CA GLY A 261 30.05 -15.47 6.57
C GLY A 261 28.88 -15.08 5.67
N ASP A 262 27.64 -15.55 5.91
CA ASP A 262 26.50 -15.12 5.09
C ASP A 262 26.38 -13.60 5.09
N THR A 263 26.47 -13.01 3.88
CA THR A 263 26.56 -11.55 3.72
C THR A 263 25.25 -10.85 4.10
N ARG A 264 24.13 -11.44 3.75
CA ARG A 264 22.80 -10.85 3.96
C ARG A 264 22.39 -10.92 5.44
N ALA A 265 22.59 -12.09 6.06
CA ALA A 265 22.28 -12.25 7.49
C ALA A 265 23.19 -11.36 8.35
N ASN A 266 24.50 -11.25 8.04
CA ASN A 266 25.38 -10.30 8.71
C ASN A 266 24.93 -8.84 8.46
N THR A 267 24.50 -8.47 7.26
CA THR A 267 24.01 -7.13 6.96
C THR A 267 22.76 -6.80 7.79
N GLN A 268 21.77 -7.70 7.82
CA GLN A 268 20.55 -7.48 8.61
C GLN A 268 20.82 -7.42 10.12
N MET A 269 21.69 -8.30 10.65
CA MET A 269 22.10 -8.25 12.06
C MET A 269 22.81 -6.93 12.38
N GLY A 270 23.71 -6.47 11.51
CA GLY A 270 24.37 -5.18 11.65
C GLY A 270 23.37 -4.01 11.69
N ILE A 271 22.36 -4.01 10.82
CA ILE A 271 21.31 -2.98 10.80
C ILE A 271 20.53 -2.99 12.11
N ILE A 272 20.10 -4.17 12.58
CA ILE A 272 19.32 -4.32 13.82
C ILE A 272 20.15 -3.83 15.02
N LEU A 273 21.40 -4.22 15.12
CA LEU A 273 22.29 -3.81 16.21
C LEU A 273 22.55 -2.29 16.19
N ARG A 274 22.77 -1.71 15.01
CA ARG A 274 22.90 -0.25 14.86
C ARG A 274 21.64 0.49 15.35
N GLN A 275 20.47 0.00 14.99
CA GLN A 275 19.19 0.58 15.44
C GLN A 275 19.00 0.47 16.97
N ARG A 276 19.57 -0.55 17.59
CA ARG A 276 19.57 -0.75 19.06
C ARG A 276 20.67 0.04 19.77
N GLY A 277 21.55 0.73 19.02
CA GLY A 277 22.66 1.49 19.58
C GLY A 277 23.92 0.67 19.86
N ASP A 278 23.93 -0.63 19.55
CA ASP A 278 25.13 -1.47 19.63
C ASP A 278 26.00 -1.26 18.37
N LEU A 279 26.79 -0.17 18.39
CA LEU A 279 27.62 0.21 17.26
C LEU A 279 28.81 -0.75 17.05
N GLU A 280 29.36 -1.31 18.12
CA GLU A 280 30.50 -2.25 18.03
C GLU A 280 30.05 -3.59 17.43
N GLY A 281 28.94 -4.13 17.90
CA GLY A 281 28.34 -5.33 17.32
C GLY A 281 27.97 -5.14 15.86
N ALA A 282 27.36 -4.00 15.52
CA ALA A 282 27.00 -3.65 14.15
C ALA A 282 28.24 -3.59 13.24
N GLU A 283 29.31 -2.90 13.66
CA GLU A 283 30.57 -2.80 12.90
C GLU A 283 31.14 -4.19 12.59
N LYS A 284 31.16 -5.08 13.59
CA LYS A 284 31.68 -6.45 13.43
C LYS A 284 30.91 -7.22 12.34
N HIS A 285 29.60 -7.15 12.37
CA HIS A 285 28.75 -7.81 11.39
C HIS A 285 28.94 -7.22 9.99
N PHE A 286 28.93 -5.90 9.83
CA PHE A 286 29.16 -5.27 8.54
C PHE A 286 30.53 -5.57 7.96
N ARG A 287 31.58 -5.53 8.76
CA ARG A 287 32.94 -5.89 8.30
C ARG A 287 33.02 -7.35 7.86
N THR A 288 32.32 -8.25 8.54
CA THR A 288 32.20 -9.65 8.15
C THR A 288 31.51 -9.82 6.80
N ALA A 289 30.38 -9.14 6.60
CA ALA A 289 29.67 -9.12 5.32
C ALA A 289 30.54 -8.58 4.19
N ILE A 290 31.17 -7.41 4.39
CA ILE A 290 32.02 -6.73 3.39
C ILE A 290 33.21 -7.59 3.00
N LYS A 291 33.87 -8.24 3.97
CA LYS A 291 35.01 -9.13 3.69
C LYS A 291 34.65 -10.20 2.67
N ARG A 292 33.46 -10.78 2.75
CA ARG A 292 32.98 -11.81 1.81
C ARG A 292 32.53 -11.20 0.50
N LEU A 293 31.80 -10.05 0.55
CA LEU A 293 31.32 -9.35 -0.64
C LEU A 293 32.43 -8.93 -1.59
N VAL A 294 33.59 -8.52 -1.06
CA VAL A 294 34.74 -8.04 -1.86
C VAL A 294 35.82 -9.08 -2.06
N LYS A 295 35.58 -10.35 -1.71
CA LYS A 295 36.58 -11.41 -1.77
C LYS A 295 37.19 -11.59 -3.17
N ASP A 296 36.30 -11.59 -4.17
CA ASP A 296 36.69 -11.85 -5.56
C ASP A 296 36.67 -10.57 -6.43
N TYR A 297 35.91 -9.55 -6.00
CA TYR A 297 35.76 -8.28 -6.71
C TYR A 297 35.72 -7.11 -5.74
N THR A 298 36.49 -6.07 -6.02
CA THR A 298 36.55 -4.87 -5.16
C THR A 298 35.24 -4.06 -5.15
N ARG A 299 34.43 -4.17 -6.20
CA ARG A 299 33.15 -3.51 -6.35
C ARG A 299 32.00 -4.51 -6.25
N PRO A 300 31.38 -4.69 -5.09
CA PRO A 300 30.25 -5.58 -4.96
C PRO A 300 29.01 -5.00 -5.66
N MET A 301 28.09 -5.88 -6.09
CA MET A 301 26.81 -5.48 -6.67
C MET A 301 25.90 -4.83 -5.65
N ASP A 302 26.03 -5.20 -4.37
CA ASP A 302 25.26 -4.66 -3.24
C ASP A 302 26.19 -3.94 -2.28
N CYS A 303 25.89 -2.67 -2.02
CA CYS A 303 26.66 -1.83 -1.10
C CYS A 303 25.90 -1.53 0.21
N GLU A 304 24.82 -2.25 0.56
CA GLU A 304 24.04 -2.01 1.76
C GLU A 304 24.92 -2.11 3.03
N ALA A 305 25.73 -3.16 3.15
CA ALA A 305 26.64 -3.33 4.27
C ALA A 305 27.71 -2.20 4.33
N ILE A 306 28.20 -1.77 3.18
CA ILE A 306 29.22 -0.69 3.08
C ILE A 306 28.62 0.64 3.54
N TYR A 307 27.44 1.01 3.02
CA TYR A 307 26.75 2.24 3.42
C TYR A 307 26.44 2.26 4.92
N ASN A 308 25.88 1.16 5.44
CA ASN A 308 25.56 1.06 6.87
C ASN A 308 26.80 1.05 7.77
N LEU A 309 27.92 0.48 7.30
CA LEU A 309 29.19 0.61 8.02
C LEU A 309 29.63 2.07 8.09
N GLY A 310 29.51 2.83 7.01
CA GLY A 310 29.77 4.26 7.01
C GLY A 310 28.96 5.01 8.07
N LEU A 311 27.66 4.69 8.21
CA LEU A 311 26.80 5.28 9.25
C LEU A 311 27.28 4.93 10.67
N VAL A 312 27.69 3.69 10.90
CA VAL A 312 28.21 3.24 12.20
C VAL A 312 29.53 3.94 12.54
N LEU A 313 30.47 3.98 11.60
CA LEU A 313 31.77 4.62 11.78
C LEU A 313 31.63 6.12 12.05
N ARG A 314 30.72 6.79 11.32
CA ARG A 314 30.40 8.20 11.57
C ARG A 314 29.85 8.41 12.98
N ALA A 315 28.92 7.55 13.43
CA ALA A 315 28.37 7.62 14.78
C ALA A 315 29.42 7.35 15.88
N GLN A 316 30.45 6.56 15.57
CA GLN A 316 31.61 6.33 16.46
C GLN A 316 32.66 7.44 16.41
N GLY A 317 32.49 8.46 15.55
CA GLY A 317 33.47 9.53 15.36
C GLY A 317 34.65 9.15 14.47
N LYS A 318 34.66 7.98 13.82
CA LYS A 318 35.69 7.51 12.88
C LYS A 318 35.49 8.11 11.50
N MET A 319 35.68 9.44 11.37
CA MET A 319 35.20 10.20 10.19
C MET A 319 35.90 9.80 8.89
N GLU A 320 37.25 9.60 8.91
CA GLU A 320 38.00 9.21 7.69
C GLU A 320 37.52 7.85 7.14
N GLU A 321 37.34 6.86 8.04
CA GLU A 321 36.85 5.55 7.62
C GLU A 321 35.40 5.64 7.12
N ALA A 322 34.58 6.49 7.75
CA ALA A 322 33.18 6.69 7.32
C ALA A 322 33.11 7.30 5.91
N GLU A 323 33.95 8.30 5.63
CA GLU A 323 34.06 8.94 4.33
C GLU A 323 34.46 7.91 3.25
N ASP A 324 35.45 7.07 3.49
CA ASP A 324 35.83 5.98 2.57
C ASP A 324 34.65 5.04 2.28
N MET A 325 33.91 4.65 3.32
CA MET A 325 32.75 3.77 3.14
C MET A 325 31.63 4.44 2.32
N PHE A 326 31.37 5.72 2.53
CA PHE A 326 30.37 6.43 1.73
C PHE A 326 30.80 6.57 0.27
N TYR A 327 32.06 6.88 -0.02
CA TYR A 327 32.56 6.88 -1.39
C TYR A 327 32.48 5.52 -2.05
N ARG A 328 32.76 4.44 -1.33
CA ARG A 328 32.59 3.08 -1.85
C ARG A 328 31.14 2.73 -2.09
N ALA A 329 30.20 3.23 -1.26
CA ALA A 329 28.77 3.03 -1.46
C ALA A 329 28.24 3.69 -2.74
N LEU A 330 28.89 4.76 -3.24
CA LEU A 330 28.54 5.40 -4.52
C LEU A 330 28.69 4.47 -5.74
N TRP A 331 29.41 3.36 -5.60
CA TRP A 331 29.54 2.38 -6.69
C TRP A 331 28.22 1.68 -7.02
N ASN A 332 27.25 1.70 -6.10
CA ASN A 332 25.91 1.16 -6.32
C ASN A 332 24.90 2.30 -6.47
N TYR A 333 24.12 2.25 -7.55
CA TYR A 333 23.12 3.27 -7.86
C TYR A 333 22.13 3.50 -6.70
N THR A 334 21.71 2.42 -6.03
CA THR A 334 20.72 2.46 -4.94
C THR A 334 21.15 3.38 -3.79
N PHE A 335 22.45 3.42 -3.46
CA PHE A 335 22.97 4.20 -2.35
C PHE A 335 23.54 5.56 -2.76
N ASN A 336 23.52 5.90 -4.04
CA ASN A 336 24.19 7.10 -4.55
C ASN A 336 23.65 8.38 -3.90
N SER A 337 22.33 8.58 -3.90
CA SER A 337 21.73 9.76 -3.25
C SER A 337 22.00 9.79 -1.74
N ALA A 338 21.85 8.66 -1.06
CA ALA A 338 22.04 8.57 0.40
C ALA A 338 23.50 8.81 0.80
N ALA A 339 24.45 8.19 0.11
CA ALA A 339 25.86 8.34 0.42
C ALA A 339 26.37 9.75 0.12
N ASN A 340 25.96 10.35 -1.00
CA ASN A 340 26.28 11.76 -1.28
C ASN A 340 25.69 12.72 -0.25
N THR A 341 24.50 12.43 0.30
CA THR A 341 23.93 13.23 1.39
C THR A 341 24.79 13.15 2.65
N GLN A 342 25.29 11.95 3.01
CA GLN A 342 26.16 11.78 4.16
C GLN A 342 27.51 12.52 3.98
N LEU A 343 28.13 12.40 2.79
CA LEU A 343 29.34 13.13 2.44
C LEU A 343 29.13 14.64 2.51
N ALA A 344 28.02 15.14 1.97
CA ALA A 344 27.67 16.55 2.02
C ALA A 344 27.52 17.08 3.45
N GLN A 345 26.90 16.30 4.33
CA GLN A 345 26.82 16.64 5.77
C GLN A 345 28.19 16.71 6.40
N MET A 346 29.07 15.75 6.13
CA MET A 346 30.42 15.73 6.68
C MET A 346 31.24 16.93 6.20
N TYR A 347 31.24 17.26 4.92
CA TYR A 347 31.90 18.45 4.40
C TYR A 347 31.31 19.75 4.95
N SER A 348 30.00 19.84 5.06
CA SER A 348 29.32 21.00 5.67
C SER A 348 29.73 21.21 7.13
N MET A 349 29.83 20.14 7.92
CA MET A 349 30.28 20.21 9.32
C MET A 349 31.74 20.68 9.44
N ASN A 350 32.56 20.39 8.45
CA ASN A 350 33.98 20.84 8.39
C ASN A 350 34.12 22.23 7.78
N GLY A 351 33.02 22.90 7.36
CA GLY A 351 33.04 24.22 6.71
C GLY A 351 33.43 24.19 5.24
N ASP A 352 33.65 23.03 4.65
CA ASP A 352 33.92 22.89 3.21
C ASP A 352 32.59 22.91 2.44
N PHE A 353 32.02 24.12 2.32
CA PHE A 353 30.74 24.32 1.70
C PHE A 353 30.73 24.08 0.17
N ASP A 354 31.87 24.21 -0.50
CA ASP A 354 31.96 23.98 -1.94
C ASP A 354 31.86 22.48 -2.25
N SER A 355 32.65 21.64 -1.57
CA SER A 355 32.53 20.18 -1.67
C SER A 355 31.13 19.70 -1.22
N ALA A 356 30.60 20.29 -0.15
CA ALA A 356 29.25 19.97 0.32
C ALA A 356 28.19 20.24 -0.74
N LEU A 357 28.23 21.38 -1.44
CA LEU A 357 27.28 21.71 -2.51
C LEU A 357 27.41 20.78 -3.71
N GLU A 358 28.64 20.36 -4.06
CA GLU A 358 28.86 19.38 -5.11
C GLU A 358 28.16 18.05 -4.76
N ARG A 359 28.40 17.53 -3.54
CA ARG A 359 27.78 16.27 -3.09
C ARG A 359 26.25 16.37 -2.98
N VAL A 360 25.70 17.49 -2.51
CA VAL A 360 24.25 17.72 -2.52
C VAL A 360 23.71 17.73 -3.95
N GLY A 361 24.43 18.36 -4.89
CA GLY A 361 24.06 18.37 -6.31
C GLY A 361 23.91 16.96 -6.86
N GLU A 362 24.90 16.11 -6.59
CA GLU A 362 24.89 14.69 -6.97
C GLU A 362 23.74 13.94 -6.28
N ALA A 363 23.53 14.12 -4.97
CA ALA A 363 22.43 13.47 -4.25
C ALA A 363 21.07 13.78 -4.88
N LEU A 364 20.82 15.03 -5.23
CA LEU A 364 19.59 15.49 -5.86
C LEU A 364 19.46 15.09 -7.34
N ALA A 365 20.56 14.87 -8.04
CA ALA A 365 20.54 14.34 -9.41
C ALA A 365 20.04 12.89 -9.46
N TYR A 366 20.40 12.08 -8.45
CA TYR A 366 19.93 10.69 -8.32
C TYR A 366 18.53 10.58 -7.69
N ASN A 367 18.22 11.48 -6.75
CA ASN A 367 16.89 11.56 -6.13
C ASN A 367 16.45 13.00 -5.94
N GLY A 368 15.76 13.55 -6.93
CA GLY A 368 15.26 14.94 -6.93
C GLY A 368 14.25 15.25 -5.81
N ARG A 369 13.77 14.24 -5.09
CA ARG A 369 12.87 14.40 -3.92
C ARG A 369 13.56 14.05 -2.60
N ASN A 370 14.87 13.99 -2.55
CA ASN A 370 15.60 13.86 -1.30
C ASN A 370 15.52 15.18 -0.50
N ILE A 371 14.51 15.25 0.39
CA ILE A 371 14.22 16.44 1.21
C ILE A 371 15.41 16.78 2.11
N GLU A 372 16.07 15.79 2.69
CA GLU A 372 17.22 15.98 3.56
C GLU A 372 18.37 16.69 2.81
N ALA A 373 18.69 16.22 1.61
CA ALA A 373 19.68 16.85 0.76
C ALA A 373 19.26 18.27 0.32
N ALA A 374 17.98 18.48 0.01
CA ALA A 374 17.47 19.79 -0.40
C ALA A 374 17.48 20.80 0.76
N ASN A 375 17.10 20.37 1.96
CA ASN A 375 17.19 21.21 3.17
C ASN A 375 18.64 21.51 3.53
N LEU A 376 19.53 20.53 3.43
CA LEU A 376 20.98 20.74 3.62
C LEU A 376 21.55 21.77 2.63
N LYS A 377 21.12 21.71 1.35
CA LYS A 377 21.48 22.70 0.35
C LYS A 377 21.07 24.11 0.75
N THR A 378 19.85 24.25 1.27
CA THR A 378 19.35 25.55 1.78
C THR A 378 20.24 26.06 2.90
N SER A 379 20.58 25.21 3.88
CA SER A 379 21.49 25.58 4.99
C SER A 379 22.85 26.04 4.51
N ILE A 380 23.46 25.29 3.59
CA ILE A 380 24.80 25.61 3.05
C ILE A 380 24.78 26.94 2.30
N LEU A 381 23.75 27.19 1.46
CA LEU A 381 23.60 28.45 0.75
C LEU A 381 23.40 29.63 1.73
N CYS A 382 22.63 29.44 2.80
CA CYS A 382 22.54 30.44 3.87
C CYS A 382 23.90 30.73 4.49
N ALA A 383 24.67 29.71 4.85
CA ALA A 383 26.00 29.85 5.42
C ALA A 383 26.98 30.56 4.48
N LYS A 384 26.85 30.37 3.17
CA LYS A 384 27.64 31.08 2.14
C LYS A 384 27.14 32.49 1.86
N GLY A 385 26.00 32.92 2.43
CA GLY A 385 25.39 34.23 2.20
C GLY A 385 24.56 34.33 0.91
N ASP A 386 24.37 33.25 0.17
CA ASP A 386 23.49 33.21 -1.01
C ASP A 386 22.03 33.07 -0.60
N LYS A 387 21.47 34.17 -0.08
CA LYS A 387 20.09 34.24 0.37
C LYS A 387 19.07 33.94 -0.74
N LYS A 388 19.39 34.33 -1.98
CA LYS A 388 18.49 34.12 -3.13
C LYS A 388 18.41 32.64 -3.49
N GLY A 389 19.55 31.98 -3.62
CA GLY A 389 19.61 30.55 -3.91
C GLY A 389 19.01 29.71 -2.77
N ALA A 390 19.22 30.11 -1.51
CA ALA A 390 18.60 29.46 -0.37
C ALA A 390 17.08 29.56 -0.40
N LEU A 391 16.53 30.74 -0.67
CA LEU A 391 15.08 30.94 -0.79
C LEU A 391 14.48 30.09 -1.93
N GLU A 392 15.09 30.08 -3.10
CA GLU A 392 14.64 29.26 -4.23
C GLU A 392 14.65 27.76 -3.87
N CYS A 393 15.62 27.28 -3.10
CA CYS A 393 15.66 25.91 -2.64
C CYS A 393 14.53 25.59 -1.65
N ALA A 394 14.30 26.44 -0.66
CA ALA A 394 13.21 26.27 0.31
C ALA A 394 11.83 26.26 -0.38
N GLU A 395 11.62 27.17 -1.34
CA GLU A 395 10.38 27.21 -2.13
C GLU A 395 10.16 25.96 -3.00
N LYS A 396 11.23 25.39 -3.57
CA LYS A 396 11.15 24.12 -4.29
C LYS A 396 10.74 22.97 -3.38
N VAL A 397 11.28 22.90 -2.16
CA VAL A 397 10.86 21.89 -1.19
C VAL A 397 9.38 22.05 -0.86
N LEU A 398 8.94 23.26 -0.53
CA LEU A 398 7.54 23.55 -0.17
C LEU A 398 6.55 23.30 -1.33
N ALA A 399 7.01 23.34 -2.57
CA ALA A 399 6.17 23.06 -3.74
C ALA A 399 5.70 21.60 -3.80
N PHE A 400 6.48 20.65 -3.29
CA PHE A 400 6.10 19.25 -3.27
C PHE A 400 5.89 18.68 -1.86
N ASP A 401 6.39 19.36 -0.83
CA ASP A 401 6.17 19.05 0.58
C ASP A 401 5.73 20.31 1.34
N PRO A 402 4.45 20.71 1.23
CA PRO A 402 3.94 21.95 1.84
C PRO A 402 3.97 21.98 3.38
N VAL A 403 4.17 20.82 4.01
CA VAL A 403 4.23 20.69 5.48
C VAL A 403 5.66 20.58 6.00
N ASN A 404 6.66 20.81 5.16
CA ASN A 404 8.05 20.79 5.58
C ASN A 404 8.38 21.97 6.51
N ALA A 405 8.47 21.69 7.81
CA ALA A 405 8.67 22.72 8.84
C ALA A 405 10.01 23.45 8.65
N TYR A 406 11.08 22.72 8.28
CA TYR A 406 12.39 23.32 8.07
C TYR A 406 12.38 24.31 6.90
N ALA A 407 11.88 23.90 5.74
CA ALA A 407 11.81 24.77 4.56
C ALA A 407 10.89 25.99 4.79
N ALA A 408 9.77 25.80 5.51
CA ALA A 408 8.88 26.90 5.89
C ALA A 408 9.58 27.93 6.80
N ARG A 409 10.35 27.44 7.78
CA ARG A 409 11.14 28.29 8.68
C ARG A 409 12.21 29.08 7.92
N GLU A 410 12.99 28.41 7.08
CA GLU A 410 14.05 29.07 6.31
C GLU A 410 13.47 30.11 5.34
N LYS A 411 12.38 29.78 4.65
CA LYS A 411 11.68 30.75 3.79
C LYS A 411 11.25 31.98 4.57
N GLN A 412 10.64 31.80 5.76
CA GLN A 412 10.20 32.92 6.59
C GLN A 412 11.39 33.77 7.09
N LEU A 413 12.50 33.16 7.47
CA LEU A 413 13.70 33.91 7.86
C LEU A 413 14.33 34.70 6.72
N LEU A 414 14.24 34.20 5.49
CA LEU A 414 14.86 34.80 4.29
C LEU A 414 13.98 35.88 3.64
N SER A 415 12.67 35.72 3.65
CA SER A 415 11.72 36.60 2.90
C SER A 415 10.65 37.27 3.77
N GLY A 416 10.54 36.90 5.05
CA GLY A 416 9.41 37.28 5.91
C GLY A 416 8.18 36.41 5.64
N GLY A 417 7.09 36.72 6.31
CA GLY A 417 5.84 35.93 6.22
C GLY A 417 5.50 35.25 7.55
N GLY A 418 4.49 34.39 7.56
CA GLY A 418 4.01 33.67 8.73
C GLY A 418 3.70 32.20 8.44
N GLU A 419 4.28 31.64 7.37
CA GLU A 419 4.02 30.26 6.97
C GLU A 419 4.45 29.25 8.03
N PHE A 420 5.60 29.48 8.67
CA PHE A 420 6.09 28.60 9.70
C PHE A 420 5.20 28.60 10.94
N GLU A 421 4.83 29.79 11.45
CA GLU A 421 3.92 29.87 12.60
C GLU A 421 2.54 29.30 12.31
N LYS A 422 2.05 29.43 11.07
CA LYS A 422 0.81 28.81 10.65
C LYS A 422 0.93 27.28 10.64
N LEU A 423 2.03 26.76 10.15
CA LEU A 423 2.30 25.33 10.15
C LEU A 423 2.37 24.80 11.58
N MET A 424 3.14 25.43 12.46
CA MET A 424 3.30 25.01 13.86
C MET A 424 2.01 25.12 14.69
N ARG A 425 1.07 26.00 14.32
CA ARG A 425 -0.26 26.01 14.96
C ARG A 425 -1.12 24.83 14.56
N ASN A 426 -0.97 24.35 13.33
CA ASN A 426 -1.73 23.22 12.80
C ASN A 426 -1.12 21.86 13.20
N ASP A 427 0.18 21.84 13.42
CA ASP A 427 0.94 20.66 13.84
C ASP A 427 2.00 21.05 14.88
N PRO A 428 1.56 21.25 16.15
CA PRO A 428 2.46 21.71 17.23
C PRO A 428 3.48 20.64 17.66
N GLU A 429 3.30 19.40 17.23
CA GLU A 429 4.21 18.30 17.53
C GLU A 429 5.24 18.06 16.40
N SER A 430 5.19 18.85 15.33
CA SER A 430 6.19 18.81 14.27
C SER A 430 7.54 19.29 14.79
N TYR A 431 8.55 18.43 14.68
CA TYR A 431 9.92 18.76 15.07
C TYR A 431 10.70 19.28 13.85
N ILE A 432 11.52 20.28 14.11
CA ILE A 432 12.40 20.91 13.11
C ILE A 432 13.75 20.22 13.13
#